data_40884e46c547099f15178f6c7f63a2d8
#
_entry.id   40884e46c547099f15178f6c7f63a2d8
#
_cell.length_a   1.000
_cell.length_b   1.000
_cell.length_c   1.000
_cell.angle_alpha   90.00
_cell.angle_beta   90.00
_cell.angle_gamma   90.00
#
_symmetry.space_group_name_H-M   'P 1'
#
loop_
_entity.id
_entity.type
_entity.pdbx_description
1 polymer ?
#
loop_
_entity_poly.entity_id
_entity_poly.type
_entity_poly.pdbx_seq_one_letter_code
_entity_poly.pdbx_strand_id
1 'polypeptide(L)'
;MPTLLLKMSGPLQSWGTQSRFRRRDAGHEPSKSGVIGMVAAALGRSRNEPVDDLVSLRFAVRTDASGTLIRDYQTAKNWAKNPKGAVSLSTRMYLSDAVFVVALEGEREQLETIESALKKPVYPLYLGRRACPAGYDLVLGIREESAEEALRSLEWQVPEYRRKDFPSLVALRILRDALPGERGDLVQDIPVSFSPEHRQYASREVVSVEPVLVNVNEDQPAQNMEEEASVKSSSTQDSEPDYMKAVMEA
;
A
#
# COMPACT_ATOMS: atom_id res chain seq x y z
N MET A 1 -5.33 -10.07 -21.13
CA MET A 1 -5.03 -11.22 -20.25
C MET A 1 -5.78 -11.00 -18.94
N PRO A 2 -6.23 -12.05 -18.24
CA PRO A 2 -6.91 -11.89 -16.97
C PRO A 2 -5.99 -11.33 -15.89
N THR A 3 -6.59 -10.70 -14.88
CA THR A 3 -5.91 -9.97 -13.81
C THR A 3 -6.50 -10.34 -12.47
N LEU A 4 -5.66 -10.73 -11.51
CA LEU A 4 -6.02 -10.91 -10.11
C LEU A 4 -5.83 -9.58 -9.38
N LEU A 5 -6.88 -9.09 -8.73
CA LEU A 5 -6.87 -7.87 -7.92
C LEU A 5 -6.74 -8.19 -6.44
N LEU A 6 -5.81 -7.49 -5.78
CA LEU A 6 -5.51 -7.65 -4.36
C LEU A 6 -5.59 -6.29 -3.66
N LYS A 7 -6.34 -6.21 -2.56
CA LYS A 7 -6.43 -5.03 -1.70
C LYS A 7 -5.41 -5.10 -0.58
N MET A 8 -4.45 -4.20 -0.61
CA MET A 8 -3.43 -4.05 0.43
C MET A 8 -3.89 -3.00 1.45
N SER A 9 -4.60 -3.42 2.47
CA SER A 9 -5.17 -2.55 3.50
C SER A 9 -4.88 -3.12 4.89
N GLY A 10 -4.59 -2.24 5.84
CA GLY A 10 -4.29 -2.60 7.22
C GLY A 10 -3.78 -1.39 8.00
N PRO A 11 -3.74 -1.48 9.34
CA PRO A 11 -3.30 -0.35 10.19
C PRO A 11 -1.88 0.10 9.88
N LEU A 12 -1.00 -0.84 9.53
CA LEU A 12 0.40 -0.57 9.19
C LEU A 12 0.82 -1.41 7.99
N GLN A 13 1.62 -0.80 7.11
CA GLN A 13 2.28 -1.47 5.99
C GLN A 13 3.73 -1.02 5.91
N SER A 14 4.62 -1.82 5.32
CA SER A 14 6.02 -1.44 5.14
C SER A 14 6.65 -2.12 3.93
N TRP A 15 6.66 -1.44 2.81
CA TRP A 15 7.16 -1.89 1.52
C TRP A 15 8.60 -1.38 1.31
N GLY A 16 9.59 -2.17 1.70
CA GLY A 16 11.00 -1.78 1.58
C GLY A 16 11.63 -2.31 0.30
N THR A 17 12.41 -1.47 -0.39
CA THR A 17 13.14 -1.86 -1.61
C THR A 17 14.66 -1.93 -1.40
N GLN A 18 15.27 -0.96 -0.73
CA GLN A 18 16.74 -0.82 -0.73
C GLN A 18 17.42 -0.73 0.64
N SER A 19 16.66 -0.61 1.74
CA SER A 19 17.26 -0.33 3.05
C SER A 19 17.72 -1.59 3.80
N ARG A 20 18.97 -1.57 4.28
CA ARG A 20 19.57 -2.63 5.10
C ARG A 20 20.04 -2.09 6.45
N PHE A 21 20.08 -2.95 7.49
CA PHE A 21 20.65 -2.70 8.82
C PHE A 21 19.88 -1.72 9.72
N ARG A 22 20.49 -0.59 10.13
CA ARG A 22 19.96 0.29 11.19
C ARG A 22 18.79 1.16 10.76
N ARG A 23 18.72 1.53 9.49
CA ARG A 23 17.61 2.28 8.92
C ARG A 23 16.86 1.40 7.93
N ARG A 24 15.55 1.23 8.15
CA ARG A 24 14.67 0.42 7.30
C ARG A 24 13.55 1.30 6.80
N ASP A 25 13.75 1.83 5.62
CA ASP A 25 12.79 2.71 4.97
C ASP A 25 11.56 1.90 4.49
N ALA A 26 10.44 2.57 4.27
CA ALA A 26 9.27 2.06 3.58
C ALA A 26 9.14 2.80 2.24
N GLY A 27 8.88 2.05 1.17
CA GLY A 27 8.45 2.64 -0.10
C GLY A 27 7.06 3.25 0.06
N HIS A 28 6.71 4.13 -0.87
CA HIS A 28 5.40 4.79 -0.87
C HIS A 28 4.27 3.87 -1.38
N GLU A 29 4.61 2.82 -2.13
CA GLU A 29 3.68 1.82 -2.66
C GLU A 29 4.19 0.38 -2.42
N PRO A 30 3.30 -0.63 -2.57
CA PRO A 30 3.69 -2.03 -2.61
C PRO A 30 4.73 -2.31 -3.68
N SER A 31 5.86 -2.92 -3.28
CA SER A 31 6.88 -3.37 -4.22
C SER A 31 6.52 -4.72 -4.85
N LYS A 32 6.91 -4.95 -6.11
CA LYS A 32 6.70 -6.23 -6.78
C LYS A 32 7.28 -7.38 -5.97
N SER A 33 8.51 -7.24 -5.45
CA SER A 33 9.13 -8.25 -4.59
C SER A 33 8.37 -8.53 -3.30
N GLY A 34 7.76 -7.51 -2.69
CA GLY A 34 6.97 -7.67 -1.48
C GLY A 34 5.71 -8.48 -1.74
N VAL A 35 5.01 -8.19 -2.84
CA VAL A 35 3.80 -8.90 -3.26
C VAL A 35 4.11 -10.32 -3.72
N ILE A 36 5.12 -10.52 -4.56
CA ILE A 36 5.57 -11.87 -4.99
C ILE A 36 6.01 -12.70 -3.78
N GLY A 37 6.70 -12.10 -2.80
CA GLY A 37 7.06 -12.79 -1.56
C GLY A 37 5.86 -13.20 -0.72
N MET A 38 4.79 -12.40 -0.70
CA MET A 38 3.53 -12.73 -0.04
C MET A 38 2.81 -13.88 -0.76
N VAL A 39 2.75 -13.85 -2.10
CA VAL A 39 2.18 -14.94 -2.92
C VAL A 39 2.98 -16.24 -2.71
N ALA A 40 4.31 -16.19 -2.74
CA ALA A 40 5.17 -17.34 -2.48
C ALA A 40 4.91 -17.94 -1.07
N ALA A 41 4.71 -17.08 -0.06
CA ALA A 41 4.34 -17.53 1.28
C ALA A 41 2.96 -18.19 1.32
N ALA A 42 1.97 -17.64 0.59
CA ALA A 42 0.65 -18.25 0.47
C ALA A 42 0.73 -19.67 -0.14
N LEU A 43 1.53 -19.82 -1.19
CA LEU A 43 1.80 -21.09 -1.88
C LEU A 43 2.66 -22.08 -1.05
N GLY A 44 3.20 -21.67 0.10
CA GLY A 44 4.04 -22.50 0.95
C GLY A 44 5.48 -22.64 0.48
N ARG A 45 5.93 -21.81 -0.47
CA ARG A 45 7.30 -21.87 -0.98
C ARG A 45 8.31 -21.46 0.09
N SER A 46 9.40 -22.19 0.18
CA SER A 46 10.55 -21.81 0.99
C SER A 46 11.31 -20.65 0.34
N ARG A 47 12.16 -19.96 1.11
CA ARG A 47 12.95 -18.82 0.59
C ARG A 47 14.03 -19.21 -0.42
N ASN A 48 14.36 -20.50 -0.49
CA ASN A 48 15.37 -21.03 -1.42
C ASN A 48 14.76 -21.55 -2.72
N GLU A 49 13.43 -21.64 -2.79
CA GLU A 49 12.73 -22.03 -4.02
C GLU A 49 12.69 -20.88 -5.02
N PRO A 50 12.77 -21.20 -6.32
CA PRO A 50 12.68 -20.19 -7.39
C PRO A 50 11.29 -19.56 -7.41
N VAL A 51 11.23 -18.31 -7.91
CA VAL A 51 10.00 -17.53 -8.04
C VAL A 51 9.83 -16.93 -9.45
N ASP A 52 10.59 -17.44 -10.42
CA ASP A 52 10.62 -16.94 -11.80
C ASP A 52 9.23 -16.95 -12.45
N ASP A 53 8.44 -17.98 -12.18
CA ASP A 53 7.05 -18.11 -12.64
C ASP A 53 6.16 -17.00 -12.10
N LEU A 54 6.35 -16.58 -10.83
CA LEU A 54 5.61 -15.48 -10.22
C LEU A 54 6.12 -14.11 -10.69
N VAL A 55 7.41 -14.01 -10.95
CA VAL A 55 8.05 -12.78 -11.46
C VAL A 55 7.57 -12.44 -12.86
N SER A 56 7.23 -13.44 -13.68
CA SER A 56 6.70 -13.28 -15.03
C SER A 56 5.35 -12.55 -15.09
N LEU A 57 4.59 -12.54 -13.98
CA LEU A 57 3.34 -11.80 -13.88
C LEU A 57 3.59 -10.30 -14.06
N ARG A 58 2.75 -9.65 -14.88
CA ARG A 58 2.76 -8.20 -15.01
C ARG A 58 2.16 -7.58 -13.75
N PHE A 59 2.78 -6.51 -13.31
CA PHE A 59 2.46 -5.88 -12.04
C PHE A 59 2.00 -4.44 -12.24
N ALA A 60 0.88 -4.11 -11.61
CA ALA A 60 0.46 -2.72 -11.49
C ALA A 60 -0.07 -2.46 -10.07
N VAL A 61 -0.04 -1.20 -9.64
CA VAL A 61 -0.57 -0.77 -8.35
C VAL A 61 -1.31 0.54 -8.49
N ARG A 62 -2.50 0.65 -7.86
CA ARG A 62 -3.27 1.88 -7.71
C ARG A 62 -3.20 2.30 -6.24
N THR A 63 -2.92 3.57 -6.02
CA THR A 63 -2.91 4.19 -4.70
C THR A 63 -4.27 4.79 -4.41
N ASP A 64 -5.06 4.14 -3.58
CA ASP A 64 -6.40 4.58 -3.16
C ASP A 64 -6.31 5.52 -1.95
N ALA A 65 -5.36 5.27 -1.04
CA ALA A 65 -4.94 6.18 0.02
C ALA A 65 -3.44 5.97 0.30
N SER A 66 -2.65 7.02 0.23
CA SER A 66 -1.20 6.96 0.46
C SER A 66 -0.83 6.69 1.93
N GLY A 67 -1.78 6.93 2.85
CA GLY A 67 -1.54 6.82 4.28
C GLY A 67 -0.57 7.87 4.83
N THR A 68 -0.16 7.67 6.08
CA THR A 68 0.80 8.56 6.77
C THR A 68 2.08 7.80 7.09
N LEU A 69 3.24 8.41 6.80
CA LEU A 69 4.54 7.82 7.12
C LEU A 69 4.83 7.94 8.62
N ILE A 70 4.94 6.81 9.30
CA ILE A 70 5.25 6.72 10.73
C ILE A 70 6.67 6.21 10.92
N ARG A 71 7.41 6.84 11.81
CA ARG A 71 8.73 6.43 12.24
C ARG A 71 8.66 5.76 13.60
N ASP A 72 9.07 4.49 13.65
CA ASP A 72 9.18 3.69 14.87
C ASP A 72 10.66 3.51 15.23
N TYR A 73 11.02 3.88 16.45
CA TYR A 73 12.37 3.75 16.98
C TYR A 73 12.41 2.60 17.97
N GLN A 74 13.06 1.51 17.56
CA GLN A 74 13.09 0.27 18.32
C GLN A 74 14.47 -0.05 18.88
N THR A 75 14.46 -0.61 20.07
CA THR A 75 15.64 -1.19 20.73
C THR A 75 15.54 -2.72 20.75
N ALA A 76 16.61 -3.40 20.45
CA ALA A 76 16.70 -4.85 20.55
C ALA A 76 17.89 -5.24 21.41
N LYS A 77 17.68 -6.18 22.36
CA LYS A 77 18.72 -6.70 23.22
C LYS A 77 18.69 -8.23 23.18
N ASN A 78 19.87 -8.83 23.07
CA ASN A 78 19.99 -10.28 23.10
C ASN A 78 20.10 -10.79 24.54
N TRP A 79 18.95 -10.84 25.22
CA TRP A 79 18.86 -11.28 26.61
C TRP A 79 19.32 -12.74 26.82
N ALA A 80 19.10 -13.60 25.83
CA ALA A 80 19.41 -15.03 25.96
C ALA A 80 20.92 -15.31 25.87
N LYS A 81 21.63 -14.65 24.95
CA LYS A 81 23.06 -14.91 24.69
C LYS A 81 23.99 -13.90 25.36
N ASN A 82 23.58 -12.64 25.52
CA ASN A 82 24.39 -11.58 26.11
C ASN A 82 23.52 -10.56 26.87
N PRO A 83 23.06 -10.86 28.10
CA PRO A 83 22.19 -9.99 28.88
C PRO A 83 22.87 -8.68 29.31
N LYS A 84 24.21 -8.62 29.31
CA LYS A 84 25.00 -7.42 29.63
C LYS A 84 25.49 -6.67 28.36
N GLY A 85 25.18 -7.21 27.17
CA GLY A 85 25.60 -6.63 25.90
C GLY A 85 24.88 -5.32 25.56
N ALA A 86 25.47 -4.59 24.61
CA ALA A 86 24.91 -3.35 24.11
C ALA A 86 23.52 -3.57 23.47
N VAL A 87 22.67 -2.55 23.59
CA VAL A 87 21.37 -2.47 22.93
C VAL A 87 21.59 -2.09 21.46
N SER A 88 20.99 -2.84 20.54
CA SER A 88 20.97 -2.49 19.13
C SER A 88 19.77 -1.57 18.86
N LEU A 89 20.04 -0.42 18.26
CA LEU A 89 19.03 0.56 17.88
C LEU A 89 18.67 0.40 16.41
N SER A 90 17.38 0.47 16.09
CA SER A 90 16.90 0.47 14.70
C SER A 90 15.73 1.43 14.52
N THR A 91 15.76 2.19 13.43
CA THR A 91 14.64 3.00 12.98
C THR A 91 13.90 2.26 11.88
N ARG A 92 12.59 2.17 11.99
CA ARG A 92 11.72 1.50 11.03
C ARG A 92 10.63 2.46 10.58
N MET A 93 10.43 2.52 9.27
CA MET A 93 9.35 3.33 8.69
C MET A 93 8.18 2.44 8.34
N TYR A 94 6.97 2.95 8.57
CA TYR A 94 5.70 2.31 8.24
C TYR A 94 4.78 3.31 7.56
N LEU A 95 3.88 2.81 6.72
CA LEU A 95 2.71 3.55 6.25
C LEU A 95 1.52 3.17 7.13
N SER A 96 0.91 4.14 7.80
CA SER A 96 -0.33 3.96 8.56
C SER A 96 -1.53 4.25 7.65
N ASP A 97 -2.53 3.40 7.76
CA ASP A 97 -3.85 3.58 7.13
C ASP A 97 -3.81 3.74 5.60
N ALA A 98 -2.75 3.27 4.96
CA ALA A 98 -2.65 3.24 3.50
C ALA A 98 -3.60 2.18 2.92
N VAL A 99 -4.12 2.46 1.72
CA VAL A 99 -4.94 1.54 0.92
C VAL A 99 -4.39 1.53 -0.50
N PHE A 100 -3.97 0.35 -0.95
CA PHE A 100 -3.53 0.13 -2.32
C PHE A 100 -4.31 -1.02 -2.94
N VAL A 101 -4.46 -0.96 -4.25
CA VAL A 101 -4.93 -2.11 -5.04
C VAL A 101 -3.79 -2.55 -5.95
N VAL A 102 -3.41 -3.81 -5.82
CA VAL A 102 -2.41 -4.45 -6.67
C VAL A 102 -3.12 -5.29 -7.71
N ALA A 103 -2.64 -5.22 -8.94
CA ALA A 103 -3.06 -6.04 -10.08
C ALA A 103 -1.91 -6.94 -10.51
N LEU A 104 -2.18 -8.25 -10.58
CA LEU A 104 -1.29 -9.27 -11.12
C LEU A 104 -1.93 -9.83 -12.40
N GLU A 105 -1.35 -9.53 -13.57
CA GLU A 105 -1.85 -10.00 -14.86
C GLU A 105 -1.02 -11.19 -15.33
N GLY A 106 -1.68 -12.27 -15.75
CA GLY A 106 -1.02 -13.49 -16.19
C GLY A 106 -1.99 -14.55 -16.71
N GLU A 107 -1.51 -15.77 -16.83
CA GLU A 107 -2.32 -16.89 -17.26
C GLU A 107 -3.39 -17.25 -16.21
N ARG A 108 -4.62 -17.54 -16.67
CA ARG A 108 -5.78 -17.79 -15.83
C ARG A 108 -5.54 -18.88 -14.77
N GLU A 109 -5.03 -20.02 -15.18
CA GLU A 109 -4.78 -21.15 -14.29
C GLU A 109 -3.79 -20.82 -13.16
N GLN A 110 -2.77 -20.02 -13.51
CA GLN A 110 -1.81 -19.52 -12.51
C GLN A 110 -2.48 -18.55 -11.53
N LEU A 111 -3.32 -17.63 -12.02
CA LEU A 111 -4.02 -16.66 -11.16
C LEU A 111 -5.04 -17.34 -10.25
N GLU A 112 -5.76 -18.36 -10.70
CA GLU A 112 -6.70 -19.15 -9.91
C GLU A 112 -5.96 -19.94 -8.81
N THR A 113 -4.79 -20.48 -9.11
CA THR A 113 -3.92 -21.14 -8.13
C THR A 113 -3.46 -20.13 -7.05
N ILE A 114 -3.03 -18.94 -7.46
CA ILE A 114 -2.61 -17.86 -6.55
C ILE A 114 -3.79 -17.38 -5.69
N GLU A 115 -4.94 -17.15 -6.30
CA GLU A 115 -6.16 -16.73 -5.60
C GLU A 115 -6.56 -17.73 -4.52
N SER A 116 -6.58 -19.02 -4.85
CA SER A 116 -6.89 -20.11 -3.92
C SER A 116 -5.90 -20.15 -2.77
N ALA A 117 -4.60 -20.01 -3.06
CA ALA A 117 -3.55 -19.99 -2.04
C ALA A 117 -3.67 -18.77 -1.11
N LEU A 118 -3.98 -17.58 -1.65
CA LEU A 118 -4.17 -16.36 -0.85
C LEU A 118 -5.39 -16.43 0.07
N LYS A 119 -6.47 -17.11 -0.36
CA LYS A 119 -7.66 -17.37 0.46
C LYS A 119 -7.41 -18.42 1.56
N LYS A 120 -6.48 -19.35 1.35
CA LYS A 120 -6.10 -20.40 2.30
C LYS A 120 -4.58 -20.55 2.37
N PRO A 121 -3.87 -19.57 2.93
CA PRO A 121 -2.42 -19.52 2.85
C PRO A 121 -1.73 -20.57 3.75
N VAL A 122 -0.62 -21.14 3.25
CA VAL A 122 0.24 -22.06 4.02
C VAL A 122 0.95 -21.31 5.15
N TYR A 123 1.45 -20.10 4.87
CA TYR A 123 2.07 -19.24 5.88
C TYR A 123 1.26 -17.95 6.09
N PRO A 124 1.28 -17.36 7.30
CA PRO A 124 0.62 -16.10 7.57
C PRO A 124 1.09 -14.99 6.63
N LEU A 125 0.15 -14.18 6.12
CA LEU A 125 0.41 -13.13 5.15
C LEU A 125 0.65 -11.78 5.84
N TYR A 126 1.63 -11.03 5.32
CA TYR A 126 2.03 -9.75 5.86
C TYR A 126 2.24 -8.71 4.76
N LEU A 127 1.84 -7.47 5.02
CA LEU A 127 2.05 -6.32 4.15
C LEU A 127 3.50 -5.79 4.30
N GLY A 128 4.45 -6.60 3.83
CA GLY A 128 5.87 -6.36 3.89
C GLY A 128 6.54 -6.91 5.15
N ARG A 129 6.28 -6.37 6.33
CA ARG A 129 6.87 -6.86 7.58
C ARG A 129 5.89 -7.71 8.39
N ARG A 130 6.42 -8.63 9.20
CA ARG A 130 5.62 -9.50 10.09
C ARG A 130 4.73 -8.73 11.08
N ALA A 131 5.08 -7.49 11.41
CA ALA A 131 4.27 -6.62 12.25
C ALA A 131 3.04 -6.02 11.53
N CYS A 132 2.92 -6.25 10.22
CA CYS A 132 1.88 -5.69 9.37
C CYS A 132 1.05 -6.84 8.77
N PRO A 133 0.13 -7.47 9.51
CA PRO A 133 -0.70 -8.55 8.97
C PRO A 133 -1.59 -8.04 7.83
N ALA A 134 -1.84 -8.89 6.83
CA ALA A 134 -2.78 -8.59 5.76
C ALA A 134 -4.22 -8.62 6.29
N GLY A 135 -5.10 -7.79 5.72
CA GLY A 135 -6.53 -7.79 6.00
C GLY A 135 -7.23 -9.04 5.47
N TYR A 136 -8.42 -9.32 5.99
CA TYR A 136 -9.26 -10.44 5.54
C TYR A 136 -9.83 -10.24 4.13
N ASP A 137 -9.92 -8.98 3.68
CA ASP A 137 -10.41 -8.53 2.38
C ASP A 137 -9.30 -8.39 1.32
N LEU A 138 -8.18 -9.13 1.50
CA LEU A 138 -7.01 -9.07 0.63
C LEU A 138 -7.34 -9.39 -0.84
N VAL A 139 -8.18 -10.39 -1.09
CA VAL A 139 -8.48 -10.91 -2.44
C VAL A 139 -9.77 -10.30 -2.96
N LEU A 140 -9.69 -9.49 -4.02
CA LEU A 140 -10.85 -8.89 -4.68
C LEU A 140 -11.39 -9.75 -5.85
N GLY A 141 -10.60 -10.72 -6.32
CA GLY A 141 -10.97 -11.66 -7.37
C GLY A 141 -10.27 -11.41 -8.70
N ILE A 142 -10.61 -12.26 -9.69
CA ILE A 142 -10.03 -12.22 -11.04
C ILE A 142 -10.99 -11.49 -11.98
N ARG A 143 -10.44 -10.61 -12.83
CA ARG A 143 -11.11 -9.86 -13.91
C ARG A 143 -10.57 -10.29 -15.26
N GLU A 144 -11.39 -10.19 -16.33
CA GLU A 144 -10.96 -10.51 -17.70
C GLU A 144 -10.21 -9.36 -18.39
N GLU A 145 -10.08 -8.25 -17.72
CA GLU A 145 -9.45 -7.02 -18.17
C GLU A 145 -7.92 -7.08 -17.97
N SER A 146 -7.19 -6.23 -18.67
CA SER A 146 -5.76 -5.99 -18.39
C SER A 146 -5.56 -5.35 -17.01
N ALA A 147 -4.33 -5.41 -16.49
CA ALA A 147 -4.03 -4.86 -15.16
C ALA A 147 -4.42 -3.38 -15.03
N GLU A 148 -4.14 -2.55 -16.05
CA GLU A 148 -4.50 -1.13 -16.04
C GLU A 148 -6.01 -0.92 -16.12
N GLU A 149 -6.71 -1.60 -17.03
CA GLU A 149 -8.16 -1.50 -17.17
C GLU A 149 -8.89 -1.95 -15.91
N ALA A 150 -8.49 -3.08 -15.33
CA ALA A 150 -9.06 -3.61 -14.09
C ALA A 150 -8.87 -2.65 -12.89
N LEU A 151 -7.73 -1.94 -12.81
CA LEU A 151 -7.51 -0.92 -11.80
C LEU A 151 -8.33 0.36 -12.06
N ARG A 152 -8.58 0.71 -13.33
CA ARG A 152 -9.38 1.90 -13.69
C ARG A 152 -10.87 1.69 -13.43
N SER A 153 -11.38 0.49 -13.74
CA SER A 153 -12.80 0.13 -13.60
C SER A 153 -13.20 -0.20 -12.15
N LEU A 154 -12.23 -0.52 -11.30
CA LEU A 154 -12.52 -0.88 -9.91
C LEU A 154 -12.92 0.34 -9.09
N GLU A 155 -14.01 0.22 -8.32
CA GLU A 155 -14.44 1.23 -7.36
C GLU A 155 -13.32 1.60 -6.37
N TRP A 156 -13.40 2.81 -5.83
CA TRP A 156 -12.48 3.30 -4.82
C TRP A 156 -12.55 2.47 -3.52
N GLN A 157 -11.42 1.90 -3.09
CA GLN A 157 -11.37 0.91 -2.02
C GLN A 157 -11.20 1.51 -0.61
N VAL A 158 -11.19 2.84 -0.48
CA VAL A 158 -11.22 3.48 0.84
C VAL A 158 -12.60 3.27 1.49
N PRO A 159 -12.65 2.78 2.76
CA PRO A 159 -13.91 2.60 3.48
C PRO A 159 -14.72 3.91 3.54
N GLU A 160 -16.04 3.81 3.41
CA GLU A 160 -16.94 4.96 3.33
C GLU A 160 -16.77 5.94 4.50
N TYR A 161 -16.65 5.43 5.73
CA TYR A 161 -16.47 6.26 6.93
C TYR A 161 -15.20 7.13 6.92
N ARG A 162 -14.18 6.77 6.09
CA ARG A 162 -12.95 7.54 5.92
C ARG A 162 -12.99 8.51 4.73
N ARG A 163 -13.96 8.36 3.81
CA ARG A 163 -14.03 9.19 2.59
C ARG A 163 -14.18 10.67 2.92
N LYS A 164 -14.85 11.00 4.02
CA LYS A 164 -14.99 12.38 4.53
C LYS A 164 -13.65 13.07 4.86
N ASP A 165 -12.58 12.31 5.09
CA ASP A 165 -11.26 12.84 5.41
C ASP A 165 -10.46 13.22 4.14
N PHE A 166 -11.03 13.01 2.96
CA PHE A 166 -10.42 13.31 1.67
C PHE A 166 -11.05 14.54 1.01
N PRO A 167 -10.31 15.22 0.10
CA PRO A 167 -10.88 16.32 -0.70
C PRO A 167 -12.00 15.81 -1.61
N SER A 168 -12.88 16.73 -2.05
CA SER A 168 -14.02 16.40 -2.93
C SER A 168 -13.61 15.70 -4.23
N LEU A 169 -12.41 15.94 -4.74
CA LEU A 169 -11.84 15.29 -5.91
C LEU A 169 -10.52 14.62 -5.53
N VAL A 170 -10.44 13.30 -5.71
CA VAL A 170 -9.26 12.47 -5.42
C VAL A 170 -8.70 11.90 -6.70
N ALA A 171 -7.39 12.03 -6.90
CA ALA A 171 -6.67 11.44 -8.02
C ALA A 171 -6.00 10.12 -7.57
N LEU A 172 -6.52 8.98 -8.02
CA LEU A 172 -5.98 7.66 -7.75
C LEU A 172 -4.84 7.38 -8.73
N ARG A 173 -3.60 7.48 -8.24
CA ARG A 173 -2.40 7.25 -9.04
C ARG A 173 -2.25 5.76 -9.36
N ILE A 174 -1.90 5.45 -10.62
CA ILE A 174 -1.60 4.10 -11.07
C ILE A 174 -0.16 4.04 -11.56
N LEU A 175 0.59 3.06 -11.05
CA LEU A 175 1.91 2.68 -11.53
C LEU A 175 1.84 1.25 -12.09
N ARG A 176 2.47 1.00 -13.25
CA ARG A 176 2.53 -0.33 -13.85
C ARG A 176 3.91 -0.65 -14.43
N ASP A 177 4.15 -1.92 -14.67
CA ASP A 177 5.29 -2.35 -15.50
C ASP A 177 5.22 -1.68 -16.86
N ALA A 178 6.37 -1.18 -17.36
CA ALA A 178 6.47 -0.65 -18.71
C ALA A 178 6.13 -1.71 -19.76
N LEU A 179 5.48 -1.31 -20.83
CA LEU A 179 5.23 -2.16 -21.99
C LEU A 179 6.49 -2.31 -22.83
N PRO A 180 6.61 -3.35 -23.68
CA PRO A 180 7.74 -3.49 -24.58
C PRO A 180 7.95 -2.23 -25.43
N GLY A 181 9.14 -1.63 -25.34
CA GLY A 181 9.49 -0.39 -26.05
C GLY A 181 9.11 0.91 -25.34
N GLU A 182 8.40 0.84 -24.24
CA GLU A 182 8.08 1.99 -23.40
C GLU A 182 9.22 2.25 -22.39
N ARG A 183 9.53 3.52 -22.13
CA ARG A 183 10.52 3.93 -21.13
C ARG A 183 9.83 4.40 -19.86
N GLY A 184 10.39 4.01 -18.72
CA GLY A 184 9.89 4.40 -17.40
C GLY A 184 11.01 4.62 -16.39
N ASP A 185 10.64 4.87 -15.16
CA ASP A 185 11.58 4.98 -14.04
C ASP A 185 12.10 3.60 -13.64
N LEU A 186 13.41 3.51 -13.39
CA LEU A 186 14.02 2.25 -12.95
C LEU A 186 13.76 2.02 -11.45
N VAL A 187 13.09 0.91 -11.15
CA VAL A 187 12.82 0.45 -9.78
C VAL A 187 13.45 -0.92 -9.56
N GLN A 188 14.27 -1.05 -8.51
CA GLN A 188 14.95 -2.31 -8.16
C GLN A 188 14.10 -3.13 -7.20
N ASP A 189 13.12 -3.85 -7.71
CA ASP A 189 12.19 -4.64 -6.90
C ASP A 189 11.72 -5.96 -7.54
N ILE A 190 12.38 -6.42 -8.61
CA ILE A 190 12.17 -7.79 -9.12
C ILE A 190 12.94 -8.76 -8.24
N PRO A 191 12.30 -9.74 -7.56
CA PRO A 191 13.03 -10.71 -6.78
C PRO A 191 13.72 -11.75 -7.69
N VAL A 192 15.04 -11.83 -7.58
CA VAL A 192 15.86 -12.88 -8.22
C VAL A 192 16.06 -14.03 -7.23
N SER A 193 16.27 -13.71 -5.95
CA SER A 193 16.39 -14.69 -4.88
C SER A 193 15.95 -14.11 -3.54
N PHE A 194 15.15 -14.89 -2.82
CA PHE A 194 14.78 -14.60 -1.44
C PHE A 194 15.66 -15.30 -0.40
N SER A 195 16.66 -16.09 -0.84
CA SER A 195 17.56 -16.80 0.05
C SER A 195 18.17 -15.86 1.11
N PRO A 196 18.16 -16.24 2.39
CA PRO A 196 18.76 -15.43 3.45
C PRO A 196 20.26 -15.17 3.24
N GLU A 197 20.96 -16.10 2.58
CA GLU A 197 22.39 -16.01 2.32
C GLU A 197 22.70 -15.15 1.08
N HIS A 198 21.81 -15.16 0.08
CA HIS A 198 22.06 -14.52 -1.20
C HIS A 198 20.82 -13.84 -1.77
N ARG A 199 20.28 -12.85 -1.03
CA ARG A 199 19.11 -12.09 -1.48
C ARG A 199 19.49 -11.13 -2.58
N GLN A 200 18.81 -11.24 -3.72
CA GLN A 200 19.06 -10.43 -4.91
C GLN A 200 17.78 -9.89 -5.53
N TYR A 201 17.90 -8.69 -6.12
CA TYR A 201 16.83 -8.02 -6.83
C TYR A 201 17.35 -7.46 -8.15
N ALA A 202 16.57 -7.62 -9.21
CA ALA A 202 16.79 -6.96 -10.49
C ALA A 202 15.93 -5.69 -10.60
N SER A 203 16.24 -4.86 -11.57
CA SER A 203 15.48 -3.64 -11.87
C SER A 203 14.43 -3.90 -12.95
N ARG A 204 13.33 -3.17 -12.89
CA ARG A 204 12.30 -3.04 -13.93
C ARG A 204 12.01 -1.58 -14.22
N GLU A 205 11.47 -1.31 -15.38
CA GLU A 205 10.93 0.00 -15.73
C GLU A 205 9.47 0.09 -15.30
N VAL A 206 9.13 1.21 -14.65
CA VAL A 206 7.78 1.50 -14.13
C VAL A 206 7.29 2.79 -14.73
N VAL A 207 6.05 2.77 -15.21
CA VAL A 207 5.39 3.92 -15.82
C VAL A 207 4.24 4.39 -14.93
N SER A 208 4.19 5.71 -14.69
CA SER A 208 3.02 6.36 -14.11
C SER A 208 2.04 6.69 -15.22
N VAL A 209 0.85 6.11 -15.17
CA VAL A 209 -0.21 6.41 -16.14
C VAL A 209 -1.15 7.50 -15.61
N GLU A 210 -2.03 8.00 -16.47
CA GLU A 210 -3.01 9.00 -16.08
C GLU A 210 -3.86 8.51 -14.89
N PRO A 211 -4.01 9.30 -13.81
CA PRO A 211 -4.75 8.89 -12.61
C PRO A 211 -6.25 8.77 -12.89
N VAL A 212 -6.92 7.93 -12.10
CA VAL A 212 -8.38 7.89 -12.06
C VAL A 212 -8.89 8.97 -11.12
N LEU A 213 -9.76 9.84 -11.60
CA LEU A 213 -10.39 10.88 -10.78
C LEU A 213 -11.68 10.34 -10.15
N VAL A 214 -11.80 10.47 -8.84
CA VAL A 214 -12.98 10.07 -8.07
C VAL A 214 -13.55 11.30 -7.38
N ASN A 215 -14.86 11.52 -7.57
CA ASN A 215 -15.60 12.56 -6.86
C ASN A 215 -16.24 11.97 -5.60
N VAL A 216 -15.77 12.43 -4.44
CA VAL A 216 -16.21 11.90 -3.12
C VAL A 216 -17.67 12.28 -2.80
N ASN A 217 -18.20 13.36 -3.40
CA ASN A 217 -19.52 13.89 -3.08
C ASN A 217 -20.65 13.27 -3.93
N GLU A 218 -20.36 12.54 -4.99
CA GLU A 218 -21.40 11.94 -5.84
C GLU A 218 -22.12 10.75 -5.17
N ASP A 219 -21.51 10.14 -4.15
CA ASP A 219 -22.09 9.01 -3.39
C ASP A 219 -22.85 9.43 -2.12
N GLN A 220 -22.94 10.73 -1.79
CA GLN A 220 -23.75 11.18 -0.65
C GLN A 220 -25.20 11.44 -1.10
N PRO A 221 -26.21 10.76 -0.53
CA PRO A 221 -27.60 11.12 -0.79
C PRO A 221 -27.84 12.58 -0.37
N ALA A 222 -28.56 13.32 -1.21
CA ALA A 222 -28.77 14.78 -1.15
C ALA A 222 -29.36 15.35 0.17
N GLN A 223 -29.40 14.57 1.25
CA GLN A 223 -30.00 14.97 2.54
C GLN A 223 -29.14 15.89 3.40
N ASN A 224 -27.82 16.02 3.13
CA ASN A 224 -26.92 16.84 3.98
C ASN A 224 -26.61 18.23 3.42
N MET A 225 -27.10 18.59 2.23
CA MET A 225 -26.80 19.91 1.66
C MET A 225 -27.65 21.06 2.25
N GLU A 226 -28.78 20.75 2.91
CA GLU A 226 -29.63 21.77 3.55
C GLU A 226 -29.15 22.14 4.97
N GLU A 227 -28.49 21.24 5.69
CA GLU A 227 -27.97 21.54 7.04
C GLU A 227 -26.69 22.41 7.02
N GLU A 228 -25.78 22.21 6.05
CA GLU A 228 -24.57 23.06 5.95
C GLU A 228 -24.87 24.47 5.45
N ALA A 229 -25.91 24.67 4.67
CA ALA A 229 -26.35 25.99 4.23
C ALA A 229 -27.01 26.77 5.37
N SER A 230 -27.69 26.12 6.32
CA SER A 230 -28.33 26.76 7.46
C SER A 230 -27.34 27.15 8.58
N VAL A 231 -26.23 26.40 8.73
CA VAL A 231 -25.19 26.69 9.72
C VAL A 231 -24.28 27.85 9.27
N LYS A 232 -24.07 28.04 7.97
CA LYS A 232 -23.27 29.16 7.43
C LYS A 232 -23.99 30.49 7.43
N SER A 233 -25.33 30.54 7.54
CA SER A 233 -26.10 31.78 7.60
C SER A 233 -26.29 32.35 9.01
N SER A 234 -25.95 31.58 10.08
CA SER A 234 -26.12 32.01 11.47
C SER A 234 -24.83 32.44 12.19
N SER A 235 -23.66 32.40 11.53
CA SER A 235 -22.37 32.72 12.14
C SER A 235 -21.71 34.04 11.67
N THR A 236 -22.51 34.99 11.12
CA THR A 236 -21.99 36.28 10.71
C THR A 236 -22.57 37.40 11.61
N GLN A 237 -22.38 37.27 12.91
CA GLN A 237 -22.40 38.38 13.90
C GLN A 237 -21.91 37.80 15.22
N ASP A 238 -20.61 37.99 15.54
CA ASP A 238 -20.18 38.52 16.83
C ASP A 238 -18.64 38.56 16.89
N SER A 239 -18.14 39.78 17.00
CA SER A 239 -16.95 40.30 17.70
C SER A 239 -15.69 39.42 17.79
N GLU A 240 -14.63 39.85 17.11
CA GLU A 240 -13.24 39.52 17.40
C GLU A 240 -12.93 39.81 18.88
N PRO A 241 -12.39 38.89 19.67
CA PRO A 241 -11.83 39.22 20.96
C PRO A 241 -10.48 39.93 20.79
N ASP A 242 -10.38 41.14 21.30
CA ASP A 242 -9.19 41.99 21.29
C ASP A 242 -8.09 41.41 22.19
N TYR A 243 -7.25 40.54 21.66
CA TYR A 243 -6.11 39.93 22.34
C TYR A 243 -4.98 40.92 22.72
N MET A 244 -5.00 42.15 22.14
CA MET A 244 -3.95 43.14 22.42
C MET A 244 -4.17 43.90 23.74
N LYS A 245 -5.37 43.87 24.32
CA LYS A 245 -5.67 44.55 25.56
C LYS A 245 -5.18 43.78 26.82
N ALA A 246 -5.07 42.45 26.74
CA ALA A 246 -4.65 41.61 27.86
C ALA A 246 -3.13 41.58 28.09
N VAL A 247 -2.32 42.08 27.16
CA VAL A 247 -0.84 42.06 27.24
C VAL A 247 -0.27 43.37 27.85
N MET A 248 -1.07 44.44 27.96
CA MET A 248 -0.61 45.71 28.48
C MET A 248 -0.97 45.97 29.95
N GLU A 249 -1.66 45.06 30.62
CA GLU A 249 -2.06 45.15 32.05
C GLU A 249 -1.43 44.07 32.95
N ALA A 250 -0.32 43.42 32.52
CA ALA A 250 0.44 42.45 33.33
C ALA A 250 1.87 42.91 33.58
#